data_087f1ab20741fff52271ba2a143ce28a
#
_entry.id   087f1ab20741fff52271ba2a143ce28a
#
_cell.length_a   1.000
_cell.length_b   1.000
_cell.length_c   1.000
_cell.angle_alpha   90.00
_cell.angle_beta   90.00
_cell.angle_gamma   90.00
#
_symmetry.space_group_name_H-M   'P 1'
#
loop_
_entity.id
_entity.type
_entity.pdbx_description
1 polymer ?
#
loop_
_entity_poly.entity_id
_entity_poly.type
_entity_poly.pdbx_seq_one_letter_code
_entity_poly.pdbx_strand_id
1 'polypeptide(L)'
;MPNIKIKAIDIYHPNHVIENDFYINHFQKKGRDIQHFLEVMGREKRYVIDKVEENGLTMALEATKRVLERAGMTGKDLDYIEFSTQVPETTFPINAMYVHAEIQADHDTIIKDSNANCAGMTVAVEQASRYMLANPHIHTALIVGSDYNSLIANPEQEITYANYGDAACAVILEKTDENTGFIDASYHTDSVFKDKINYPAHGLTKAVKGKSDVQAINWLPFDGNVALPPTYKMIDQLLARNGLSIKDIDACCFSQFALSNILKIQDHYQIDQEKIIYVGDTYAYTGTSSPFIALYEGIKSGRIKRGDNVLFWTIGSGFQIVAMLYQY
;
A
#
# COMPACT_ATOMS: atom_id res chain seq x y z
N MET A 1 17.58 11.06 20.79
CA MET A 1 16.10 11.08 20.73
C MET A 1 15.67 9.71 20.27
N PRO A 2 14.57 9.17 20.77
CA PRO A 2 14.11 7.86 20.31
C PRO A 2 13.78 7.89 18.83
N ASN A 3 13.92 6.76 18.18
CA ASN A 3 13.53 6.52 16.79
C ASN A 3 12.37 5.51 16.73
N ILE A 4 11.77 5.33 15.56
CA ILE A 4 10.71 4.35 15.34
C ILE A 4 11.16 3.39 14.25
N LYS A 5 11.44 2.15 14.63
CA LYS A 5 11.87 1.09 13.71
C LYS A 5 10.73 0.15 13.32
N ILE A 6 10.81 -0.42 12.13
CA ILE A 6 10.02 -1.59 11.76
C ILE A 6 10.63 -2.80 12.47
N LYS A 7 9.94 -3.30 13.51
CA LYS A 7 10.34 -4.51 14.25
C LYS A 7 10.11 -5.77 13.42
N ALA A 8 8.92 -5.86 12.83
CA ALA A 8 8.52 -7.00 12.01
C ALA A 8 7.55 -6.56 10.91
N ILE A 9 7.50 -7.36 9.85
CA ILE A 9 6.57 -7.20 8.73
C ILE A 9 6.14 -8.59 8.27
N ASP A 10 4.86 -8.75 7.93
CA ASP A 10 4.35 -9.96 7.28
C ASP A 10 3.19 -9.63 6.37
N ILE A 11 2.86 -10.56 5.46
CA ILE A 11 1.80 -10.39 4.47
C ILE A 11 0.84 -11.58 4.48
N TYR A 12 -0.35 -11.31 3.94
CA TYR A 12 -1.28 -12.36 3.55
C TYR A 12 -1.83 -12.04 2.15
N HIS A 13 -2.03 -13.07 1.36
CA HIS A 13 -2.76 -13.03 0.10
C HIS A 13 -3.64 -14.28 -0.04
N PRO A 14 -4.75 -14.21 -0.79
CA PRO A 14 -5.58 -15.38 -1.12
C PRO A 14 -4.76 -16.46 -1.83
N ASN A 15 -5.30 -17.67 -1.85
CA ASN A 15 -4.64 -18.79 -2.53
C ASN A 15 -4.98 -18.89 -4.02
N HIS A 16 -6.06 -18.22 -4.47
CA HIS A 16 -6.50 -18.28 -5.85
C HIS A 16 -5.65 -17.37 -6.73
N VAL A 17 -4.97 -17.98 -7.69
CA VAL A 17 -4.09 -17.31 -8.65
C VAL A 17 -4.78 -17.17 -9.98
N ILE A 18 -4.76 -15.98 -10.57
CA ILE A 18 -5.22 -15.73 -11.93
C ILE A 18 -4.06 -15.19 -12.76
N GLU A 19 -3.78 -15.83 -13.88
CA GLU A 19 -2.76 -15.46 -14.85
C GLU A 19 -3.32 -14.53 -15.94
N ASN A 20 -2.44 -13.90 -16.70
CA ASN A 20 -2.80 -12.95 -17.75
C ASN A 20 -3.76 -13.50 -18.79
N ASP A 21 -3.64 -14.80 -19.13
CA ASP A 21 -4.48 -15.44 -20.16
C ASP A 21 -5.98 -15.33 -19.86
N PHE A 22 -6.38 -15.38 -18.60
CA PHE A 22 -7.76 -15.18 -18.20
C PHE A 22 -8.28 -13.80 -18.64
N TYR A 23 -7.51 -12.75 -18.40
CA TYR A 23 -7.89 -11.38 -18.72
C TYR A 23 -7.76 -11.09 -20.20
N ILE A 24 -6.73 -11.61 -20.87
CA ILE A 24 -6.58 -11.54 -22.32
C ILE A 24 -7.82 -12.13 -22.99
N ASN A 25 -8.21 -13.35 -22.61
CA ASN A 25 -9.40 -14.01 -23.15
C ASN A 25 -10.70 -13.24 -22.86
N HIS A 26 -10.82 -12.64 -21.66
CA HIS A 26 -11.98 -11.82 -21.31
C HIS A 26 -12.14 -10.61 -22.23
N PHE A 27 -11.07 -9.87 -22.48
CA PHE A 27 -11.11 -8.67 -23.31
C PHE A 27 -11.13 -8.99 -24.82
N GLN A 28 -10.52 -10.08 -25.26
CA GLN A 28 -10.61 -10.55 -26.66
C GLN A 28 -12.04 -10.89 -27.06
N LYS A 29 -12.83 -11.50 -26.17
CA LYS A 29 -14.28 -11.74 -26.41
C LYS A 29 -15.07 -10.44 -26.62
N LYS A 30 -14.51 -9.31 -26.18
CA LYS A 30 -15.06 -7.95 -26.35
C LYS A 30 -14.39 -7.17 -27.51
N GLY A 31 -13.56 -7.86 -28.32
CA GLY A 31 -12.83 -7.25 -29.44
C GLY A 31 -11.68 -6.34 -29.04
N ARG A 32 -11.12 -6.50 -27.82
CA ARG A 32 -10.03 -5.68 -27.29
C ARG A 32 -8.80 -6.51 -27.02
N ASP A 33 -7.64 -6.02 -27.47
CA ASP A 33 -6.34 -6.57 -27.13
C ASP A 33 -5.73 -5.76 -25.96
N ILE A 34 -5.36 -6.45 -24.89
CA ILE A 34 -4.77 -5.84 -23.70
C ILE A 34 -3.32 -6.31 -23.45
N GLN A 35 -2.70 -7.01 -24.39
CA GLN A 35 -1.37 -7.58 -24.19
C GLN A 35 -0.34 -6.50 -23.90
N HIS A 36 -0.31 -5.45 -24.73
CA HIS A 36 0.58 -4.31 -24.50
C HIS A 36 0.27 -3.58 -23.18
N PHE A 37 -1.00 -3.48 -22.78
CA PHE A 37 -1.36 -2.91 -21.47
C PHE A 37 -0.72 -3.72 -20.32
N LEU A 38 -0.81 -5.04 -20.35
CA LEU A 38 -0.24 -5.92 -19.32
C LEU A 38 1.30 -5.80 -19.24
N GLU A 39 1.96 -5.66 -20.39
CA GLU A 39 3.41 -5.40 -20.48
C GLU A 39 3.78 -4.07 -19.82
N VAL A 40 3.10 -2.98 -20.16
CA VAL A 40 3.33 -1.63 -19.61
C VAL A 40 3.09 -1.60 -18.10
N MET A 41 2.07 -2.33 -17.63
CA MET A 41 1.80 -2.47 -16.21
C MET A 41 2.73 -3.46 -15.51
N GLY A 42 3.42 -4.33 -16.27
CA GLY A 42 4.35 -5.33 -15.75
C GLY A 42 3.64 -6.50 -15.06
N ARG A 43 2.53 -7.00 -15.61
CA ARG A 43 1.70 -8.04 -14.98
C ARG A 43 1.99 -9.41 -15.57
N GLU A 44 2.05 -10.43 -14.69
CA GLU A 44 2.06 -11.84 -15.09
C GLU A 44 0.89 -12.57 -14.44
N LYS A 45 0.75 -12.47 -13.13
CA LYS A 45 -0.32 -13.09 -12.34
C LYS A 45 -0.79 -12.18 -11.20
N ARG A 46 -1.87 -12.58 -10.53
CA ARG A 46 -2.38 -11.94 -9.31
C ARG A 46 -3.09 -12.95 -8.44
N TYR A 47 -3.13 -12.62 -7.16
CA TYR A 47 -3.95 -13.33 -6.19
C TYR A 47 -5.25 -12.58 -6.04
N VAL A 48 -6.37 -13.30 -6.03
CA VAL A 48 -7.70 -12.72 -5.85
C VAL A 48 -8.53 -13.56 -4.89
N ILE A 49 -9.42 -12.93 -4.17
CA ILE A 49 -10.37 -13.62 -3.31
C ILE A 49 -11.40 -14.35 -4.18
N ASP A 50 -11.59 -15.66 -3.92
CA ASP A 50 -12.59 -16.52 -4.54
C ASP A 50 -13.52 -17.20 -3.52
N LYS A 51 -13.23 -17.06 -2.24
CA LYS A 51 -14.03 -17.63 -1.16
C LYS A 51 -15.00 -16.61 -0.59
N VAL A 52 -16.23 -17.03 -0.33
CA VAL A 52 -17.30 -16.16 0.19
C VAL A 52 -16.97 -15.58 1.58
N GLU A 53 -16.23 -16.34 2.39
CA GLU A 53 -15.87 -15.95 3.75
C GLU A 53 -14.63 -15.06 3.82
N GLU A 54 -13.94 -14.87 2.69
CA GLU A 54 -12.71 -14.08 2.63
C GLU A 54 -13.01 -12.66 2.16
N ASN A 55 -12.39 -11.67 2.79
CA ASN A 55 -12.55 -10.25 2.47
C ASN A 55 -11.34 -9.43 2.94
N GLY A 56 -11.36 -8.12 2.76
CA GLY A 56 -10.26 -7.24 3.16
C GLY A 56 -9.93 -7.32 4.66
N LEU A 57 -10.94 -7.47 5.50
CA LEU A 57 -10.74 -7.61 6.95
C LEU A 57 -10.12 -8.96 7.31
N THR A 58 -10.61 -10.07 6.75
CA THR A 58 -10.04 -11.40 7.02
C THR A 58 -8.59 -11.51 6.56
N MET A 59 -8.23 -10.94 5.41
CA MET A 59 -6.83 -10.85 4.97
C MET A 59 -5.96 -10.08 5.98
N ALA A 60 -6.48 -8.96 6.49
CA ALA A 60 -5.77 -8.15 7.48
C ALA A 60 -5.56 -8.90 8.80
N LEU A 61 -6.56 -9.66 9.26
CA LEU A 61 -6.45 -10.49 10.47
C LEU A 61 -5.36 -11.55 10.33
N GLU A 62 -5.29 -12.22 9.17
CA GLU A 62 -4.25 -13.22 8.93
C GLU A 62 -2.84 -12.59 8.84
N ALA A 63 -2.69 -11.44 8.15
CA ALA A 63 -1.42 -10.71 8.15
C ALA A 63 -1.01 -10.26 9.57
N THR A 64 -1.98 -9.81 10.37
CA THR A 64 -1.77 -9.42 11.76
C THR A 64 -1.29 -10.58 12.62
N LYS A 65 -1.92 -11.75 12.55
CA LYS A 65 -1.49 -12.95 13.29
C LYS A 65 -0.05 -13.32 12.95
N ARG A 66 0.28 -13.34 11.66
CA ARG A 66 1.63 -13.67 11.18
C ARG A 66 2.69 -12.68 11.66
N VAL A 67 2.40 -11.37 11.60
CA VAL A 67 3.39 -10.37 12.04
C VAL A 67 3.60 -10.39 13.55
N LEU A 68 2.56 -10.65 14.34
CA LEU A 68 2.68 -10.82 15.80
C LEU A 68 3.51 -12.05 16.14
N GLU A 69 3.25 -13.19 15.51
CA GLU A 69 4.05 -14.42 15.67
C GLU A 69 5.51 -14.16 15.30
N ARG A 70 5.79 -13.52 14.17
CA ARG A 70 7.14 -13.15 13.72
C ARG A 70 7.85 -12.22 14.70
N ALA A 71 7.10 -11.29 15.31
CA ALA A 71 7.64 -10.35 16.29
C ALA A 71 7.85 -10.98 17.70
N GLY A 72 7.28 -12.17 17.96
CA GLY A 72 7.21 -12.79 19.28
C GLY A 72 6.34 -11.99 20.24
N MET A 73 5.27 -11.36 19.73
CA MET A 73 4.38 -10.46 20.46
C MET A 73 2.93 -10.97 20.46
N THR A 74 2.15 -10.42 21.36
CA THR A 74 0.70 -10.62 21.49
C THR A 74 -0.03 -9.29 21.29
N GLY A 75 -1.34 -9.31 21.19
CA GLY A 75 -2.14 -8.08 21.12
C GLY A 75 -1.97 -7.16 22.34
N LYS A 76 -1.62 -7.73 23.52
CA LYS A 76 -1.40 -6.98 24.77
C LYS A 76 -0.13 -6.15 24.78
N ASP A 77 0.78 -6.41 23.86
CA ASP A 77 2.02 -5.67 23.73
C ASP A 77 1.87 -4.44 22.84
N LEU A 78 0.65 -4.15 22.35
CA LEU A 78 0.37 -3.06 21.40
C LEU A 78 -0.31 -1.87 22.08
N ASP A 79 0.27 -0.69 21.93
CA ASP A 79 -0.31 0.57 22.40
C ASP A 79 -1.21 1.24 21.35
N TYR A 80 -1.00 0.91 20.07
CA TYR A 80 -1.69 1.55 18.96
C TYR A 80 -1.94 0.58 17.81
N ILE A 81 -3.15 0.64 17.23
CA ILE A 81 -3.55 -0.12 16.05
C ILE A 81 -4.15 0.83 15.01
N GLU A 82 -3.62 0.83 13.80
CA GLU A 82 -4.17 1.56 12.67
C GLU A 82 -4.43 0.63 11.48
N PHE A 83 -5.68 0.62 11.03
CA PHE A 83 -6.10 -0.10 9.82
C PHE A 83 -6.23 0.88 8.67
N SER A 84 -5.39 0.73 7.66
CA SER A 84 -5.43 1.56 6.45
C SER A 84 -6.08 0.82 5.30
N THR A 85 -7.18 1.36 4.78
CA THR A 85 -7.90 0.78 3.65
C THR A 85 -8.70 1.84 2.89
N GLN A 86 -8.87 1.63 1.58
CA GLN A 86 -9.81 2.37 0.75
C GLN A 86 -11.12 1.61 0.52
N VAL A 87 -11.16 0.32 0.90
CA VAL A 87 -12.32 -0.58 0.74
C VAL A 87 -12.59 -1.27 2.08
N PRO A 88 -13.08 -0.52 3.10
CA PRO A 88 -13.35 -1.10 4.40
C PRO A 88 -14.52 -2.10 4.34
N GLU A 89 -14.44 -3.19 5.09
CA GLU A 89 -15.54 -4.13 5.23
C GLU A 89 -16.74 -3.49 5.94
N THR A 90 -16.44 -2.65 6.95
CA THR A 90 -17.45 -1.85 7.66
C THR A 90 -16.96 -0.42 7.88
N THR A 91 -17.89 0.53 7.86
CA THR A 91 -17.56 1.93 8.22
C THR A 91 -17.80 2.22 9.71
N PHE A 92 -18.67 1.48 10.36
CA PHE A 92 -18.88 1.47 11.81
C PHE A 92 -19.47 0.11 12.26
N PRO A 93 -18.86 -0.55 13.29
CA PRO A 93 -17.57 -0.13 13.86
C PRO A 93 -16.47 -0.14 12.83
N ILE A 94 -15.37 0.57 13.14
CA ILE A 94 -14.17 0.62 12.28
C ILE A 94 -13.47 -0.75 12.24
N ASN A 95 -12.73 -1.05 11.17
CA ASN A 95 -12.07 -2.35 10.99
C ASN A 95 -11.01 -2.63 12.05
N ALA A 96 -10.31 -1.61 12.55
CA ALA A 96 -9.36 -1.73 13.66
C ALA A 96 -10.00 -2.28 14.94
N MET A 97 -11.32 -2.10 15.16
CA MET A 97 -12.03 -2.70 16.28
C MET A 97 -12.08 -4.23 16.20
N TYR A 98 -12.26 -4.78 15.00
CA TYR A 98 -12.24 -6.22 14.78
C TYR A 98 -10.83 -6.79 14.94
N VAL A 99 -9.81 -6.04 14.48
CA VAL A 99 -8.40 -6.41 14.72
C VAL A 99 -8.12 -6.45 16.21
N HIS A 100 -8.47 -5.41 16.95
CA HIS A 100 -8.31 -5.33 18.41
C HIS A 100 -8.96 -6.53 19.11
N ALA A 101 -10.19 -6.87 18.76
CA ALA A 101 -10.92 -8.00 19.36
C ALA A 101 -10.26 -9.35 19.05
N GLU A 102 -9.85 -9.57 17.80
CA GLU A 102 -9.27 -10.84 17.36
C GLU A 102 -7.94 -11.14 18.05
N ILE A 103 -7.08 -10.13 18.21
CA ILE A 103 -5.77 -10.29 18.86
C ILE A 103 -5.83 -10.12 20.38
N GLN A 104 -7.01 -9.87 20.95
CA GLN A 104 -7.24 -9.64 22.39
C GLN A 104 -6.32 -8.54 22.94
N ALA A 105 -6.24 -7.40 22.24
CA ALA A 105 -5.46 -6.25 22.67
C ALA A 105 -6.03 -5.67 23.96
N ASP A 106 -5.20 -4.93 24.72
CA ASP A 106 -5.63 -4.32 25.97
C ASP A 106 -6.61 -3.17 25.76
N HIS A 107 -7.42 -2.88 26.78
CA HIS A 107 -8.47 -1.84 26.72
C HIS A 107 -7.90 -0.42 26.54
N ASP A 108 -6.63 -0.20 26.86
CA ASP A 108 -5.96 1.09 26.72
C ASP A 108 -5.32 1.26 25.33
N THR A 109 -5.38 0.23 24.45
CA THR A 109 -4.86 0.30 23.09
C THR A 109 -5.67 1.30 22.25
N ILE A 110 -5.00 2.28 21.69
CA ILE A 110 -5.61 3.28 20.79
C ILE A 110 -5.85 2.63 19.43
N ILE A 111 -7.06 2.79 18.88
CA ILE A 111 -7.40 2.22 17.57
C ILE A 111 -7.96 3.28 16.63
N LYS A 112 -7.66 3.19 15.34
CA LYS A 112 -8.32 3.96 14.28
C LYS A 112 -8.26 3.26 12.92
N ASP A 113 -9.19 3.61 12.03
CA ASP A 113 -9.06 3.39 10.60
C ASP A 113 -8.59 4.67 9.90
N SER A 114 -7.85 4.51 8.80
CA SER A 114 -7.45 5.62 7.93
C SER A 114 -7.61 5.28 6.46
N ASN A 115 -7.80 6.32 5.66
CA ASN A 115 -7.90 6.21 4.22
C ASN A 115 -7.18 7.40 3.55
N ALA A 116 -6.04 7.13 2.93
CA ALA A 116 -5.37 8.03 1.99
C ALA A 116 -5.26 7.36 0.61
N ASN A 117 -6.28 6.59 0.24
CA ASN A 117 -6.33 5.76 -0.96
C ASN A 117 -5.10 4.85 -1.06
N CYS A 118 -4.53 4.74 -2.24
CA CYS A 118 -3.36 3.92 -2.52
C CYS A 118 -2.11 4.30 -1.70
N ALA A 119 -2.05 5.53 -1.15
CA ALA A 119 -0.98 5.99 -0.28
C ALA A 119 -1.18 5.63 1.20
N GLY A 120 -2.33 5.04 1.53
CA GLY A 120 -2.82 4.90 2.90
C GLY A 120 -1.84 4.29 3.88
N MET A 121 -1.27 3.12 3.58
CA MET A 121 -0.35 2.46 4.52
C MET A 121 0.97 3.24 4.70
N THR A 122 1.49 3.89 3.65
CA THR A 122 2.68 4.76 3.76
C THR A 122 2.39 5.95 4.65
N VAL A 123 1.22 6.59 4.48
CA VAL A 123 0.74 7.69 5.34
C VAL A 123 0.55 7.21 6.77
N ALA A 124 -0.05 6.02 6.97
CA ALA A 124 -0.29 5.47 8.30
C ALA A 124 1.02 5.19 9.06
N VAL A 125 2.02 4.60 8.40
CA VAL A 125 3.35 4.36 8.99
C VAL A 125 4.05 5.67 9.33
N GLU A 126 3.99 6.65 8.44
CA GLU A 126 4.55 8.00 8.67
C GLU A 126 3.89 8.70 9.86
N GLN A 127 2.56 8.79 9.87
CA GLN A 127 1.82 9.46 10.92
C GLN A 127 1.95 8.75 12.27
N ALA A 128 1.87 7.42 12.28
CA ALA A 128 2.09 6.63 13.49
C ALA A 128 3.50 6.85 14.05
N SER A 129 4.52 6.90 13.18
CA SER A 129 5.91 7.17 13.60
C SER A 129 6.03 8.53 14.28
N ARG A 130 5.46 9.59 13.70
CA ARG A 130 5.45 10.94 14.33
C ARG A 130 4.63 10.97 15.61
N TYR A 131 3.49 10.32 15.65
CA TYR A 131 2.66 10.23 16.84
C TYR A 131 3.38 9.52 17.99
N MET A 132 4.05 8.40 17.71
CA MET A 132 4.86 7.67 18.68
C MET A 132 6.03 8.50 19.20
N LEU A 133 6.72 9.28 18.33
CA LEU A 133 7.80 10.18 18.75
C LEU A 133 7.29 11.28 19.68
N ALA A 134 6.10 11.80 19.42
CA ALA A 134 5.50 12.90 20.23
C ALA A 134 4.84 12.40 21.52
N ASN A 135 4.41 11.14 21.57
CA ASN A 135 3.68 10.58 22.72
C ASN A 135 4.58 9.61 23.53
N PRO A 136 4.99 9.95 24.77
CA PRO A 136 5.88 9.11 25.56
C PRO A 136 5.26 7.78 26.01
N HIS A 137 3.94 7.63 25.93
CA HIS A 137 3.21 6.45 26.38
C HIS A 137 2.98 5.41 25.26
N ILE A 138 3.30 5.73 24.01
CA ILE A 138 3.17 4.81 22.89
C ILE A 138 4.54 4.27 22.49
N HIS A 139 4.76 2.99 22.69
CA HIS A 139 6.03 2.31 22.44
C HIS A 139 5.95 1.35 21.25
N THR A 140 4.77 0.79 20.99
CA THR A 140 4.52 -0.20 19.95
C THR A 140 3.26 0.14 19.18
N ALA A 141 3.30 -0.05 17.87
CA ALA A 141 2.15 0.14 17.00
C ALA A 141 2.04 -0.98 15.96
N LEU A 142 0.82 -1.43 15.71
CA LEU A 142 0.46 -2.28 14.58
C LEU A 142 -0.15 -1.41 13.49
N ILE A 143 0.42 -1.44 12.30
CA ILE A 143 -0.13 -0.80 11.11
C ILE A 143 -0.49 -1.89 10.11
N VAL A 144 -1.77 -1.95 9.73
CA VAL A 144 -2.28 -2.94 8.77
C VAL A 144 -2.81 -2.22 7.54
N GLY A 145 -2.32 -2.61 6.37
CA GLY A 145 -2.85 -2.16 5.08
C GLY A 145 -3.51 -3.32 4.35
N SER A 146 -4.79 -3.18 4.00
CA SER A 146 -5.54 -4.22 3.28
C SER A 146 -6.60 -3.63 2.40
N ASP A 147 -6.61 -4.02 1.12
CA ASP A 147 -7.63 -3.64 0.16
C ASP A 147 -8.14 -4.87 -0.60
N TYR A 148 -9.46 -5.02 -0.69
CA TYR A 148 -10.12 -6.00 -1.56
C TYR A 148 -10.37 -5.34 -2.93
N ASN A 149 -9.31 -5.18 -3.69
CA ASN A 149 -9.35 -4.42 -4.96
C ASN A 149 -10.14 -5.14 -6.07
N SER A 150 -10.05 -6.48 -6.13
CA SER A 150 -10.79 -7.24 -7.13
C SER A 150 -12.32 -7.12 -6.96
N LEU A 151 -12.81 -6.87 -5.73
CA LEU A 151 -14.23 -6.61 -5.44
C LEU A 151 -14.77 -5.40 -6.21
N ILE A 152 -13.97 -4.33 -6.25
CA ILE A 152 -14.38 -3.05 -6.84
C ILE A 152 -13.95 -2.90 -8.30
N ALA A 153 -13.18 -3.85 -8.83
CA ALA A 153 -12.68 -3.81 -10.20
C ALA A 153 -13.82 -3.80 -11.22
N ASN A 154 -13.67 -2.99 -12.27
CA ASN A 154 -14.66 -2.89 -13.34
C ASN A 154 -14.30 -3.86 -14.48
N PRO A 155 -15.11 -4.90 -14.76
CA PRO A 155 -14.83 -5.88 -15.81
C PRO A 155 -14.83 -5.30 -17.24
N GLU A 156 -15.28 -4.05 -17.40
CA GLU A 156 -15.23 -3.33 -18.68
C GLU A 156 -13.95 -2.50 -18.84
N GLN A 157 -13.10 -2.41 -17.81
CA GLN A 157 -11.90 -1.57 -17.80
C GLN A 157 -10.67 -2.40 -17.42
N GLU A 158 -9.73 -2.59 -18.37
CA GLU A 158 -8.47 -3.32 -18.12
C GLU A 158 -7.64 -2.70 -17.01
N ILE A 159 -7.67 -1.37 -16.86
CA ILE A 159 -6.89 -0.64 -15.86
C ILE A 159 -7.23 -1.01 -14.42
N THR A 160 -8.41 -1.56 -14.19
CA THR A 160 -8.81 -2.08 -12.90
C THR A 160 -8.91 -3.60 -12.90
N TYR A 161 -9.66 -4.18 -13.85
CA TYR A 161 -9.94 -5.60 -13.87
C TYR A 161 -8.70 -6.48 -14.04
N ALA A 162 -7.84 -6.13 -15.00
CA ALA A 162 -6.63 -6.90 -15.29
C ALA A 162 -5.40 -6.41 -14.50
N ASN A 163 -5.52 -5.34 -13.71
CA ASN A 163 -4.40 -4.74 -13.00
C ASN A 163 -4.43 -4.98 -11.48
N TYR A 164 -5.59 -5.25 -10.90
CA TYR A 164 -5.76 -5.38 -9.45
C TYR A 164 -5.49 -6.79 -8.95
N GLY A 165 -4.95 -6.87 -7.73
CA GLY A 165 -4.80 -8.07 -6.92
C GLY A 165 -5.16 -7.76 -5.48
N ASP A 166 -5.38 -8.80 -4.68
CA ASP A 166 -5.82 -8.74 -3.29
C ASP A 166 -4.70 -9.21 -2.37
N ALA A 167 -4.33 -8.39 -1.41
CA ALA A 167 -3.40 -8.77 -0.36
C ALA A 167 -3.46 -7.78 0.81
N ALA A 168 -3.02 -8.23 1.97
CA ALA A 168 -2.80 -7.44 3.15
C ALA A 168 -1.34 -7.46 3.57
N CYS A 169 -0.89 -6.38 4.18
CA CYS A 169 0.41 -6.30 4.84
C CYS A 169 0.25 -5.73 6.24
N ALA A 170 0.97 -6.30 7.21
CA ALA A 170 1.00 -5.83 8.58
C ALA A 170 2.44 -5.53 9.02
N VAL A 171 2.63 -4.42 9.72
CA VAL A 171 3.92 -3.94 10.22
C VAL A 171 3.81 -3.65 11.71
N ILE A 172 4.78 -4.13 12.50
CA ILE A 172 4.97 -3.70 13.89
C ILE A 172 6.02 -2.60 13.90
N LEU A 173 5.62 -1.42 14.38
CA LEU A 173 6.53 -0.33 14.70
C LEU A 173 6.91 -0.39 16.17
N GLU A 174 8.17 -0.11 16.48
CA GLU A 174 8.71 -0.11 17.85
C GLU A 174 9.57 1.13 18.09
N LYS A 175 9.33 1.79 19.22
CA LYS A 175 10.19 2.87 19.69
C LYS A 175 11.53 2.30 20.12
N THR A 176 12.63 2.93 19.71
CA THR A 176 14.00 2.44 19.95
C THR A 176 14.97 3.59 20.19
N ASP A 177 16.05 3.33 20.92
CA ASP A 177 17.19 4.24 21.05
C ASP A 177 18.28 3.99 20.00
N GLU A 178 18.12 2.97 19.15
CA GLU A 178 18.99 2.70 18.01
C GLU A 178 18.89 3.84 16.99
N ASN A 179 20.00 4.16 16.31
CA ASN A 179 20.01 5.16 15.23
C ASN A 179 19.52 4.50 13.93
N THR A 180 18.23 4.21 13.85
CA THR A 180 17.56 3.54 12.73
C THR A 180 16.07 3.94 12.69
N GLY A 181 15.36 3.58 11.65
CA GLY A 181 13.91 3.71 11.58
C GLY A 181 13.44 4.89 10.72
N PHE A 182 12.33 5.49 11.12
CA PHE A 182 11.71 6.60 10.38
C PHE A 182 12.62 7.83 10.34
N ILE A 183 12.92 8.30 9.13
CA ILE A 183 13.74 9.50 8.93
C ILE A 183 12.85 10.71 8.66
N ASP A 184 12.09 10.68 7.56
CA ASP A 184 11.28 11.82 7.14
C ASP A 184 10.31 11.43 6.01
N ALA A 185 9.33 12.31 5.73
CA ALA A 185 8.43 12.14 4.59
C ALA A 185 8.06 13.48 3.95
N SER A 186 7.69 13.43 2.69
CA SER A 186 7.24 14.59 1.92
C SER A 186 5.96 14.28 1.18
N TYR A 187 5.12 15.29 1.02
CA TYR A 187 3.80 15.20 0.40
C TYR A 187 3.66 16.21 -0.74
N HIS A 188 2.94 15.81 -1.77
CA HIS A 188 2.44 16.73 -2.80
C HIS A 188 0.99 16.38 -3.10
N THR A 189 0.10 17.34 -2.97
CA THR A 189 -1.34 17.16 -3.25
C THR A 189 -1.78 18.09 -4.35
N ASP A 190 -2.40 17.53 -5.39
CA ASP A 190 -3.09 18.27 -6.45
C ASP A 190 -4.48 17.65 -6.66
N SER A 191 -5.51 18.43 -6.45
CA SER A 191 -6.90 17.98 -6.52
C SER A 191 -7.52 18.08 -7.93
N VAL A 192 -6.73 18.39 -8.95
CA VAL A 192 -7.22 18.57 -10.32
C VAL A 192 -7.90 17.31 -10.89
N PHE A 193 -7.49 16.13 -10.44
CA PHE A 193 -8.02 14.83 -10.85
C PHE A 193 -8.97 14.18 -9.85
N LYS A 194 -9.49 14.92 -8.87
CA LYS A 194 -10.39 14.40 -7.82
C LYS A 194 -11.63 13.65 -8.34
N ASP A 195 -12.08 13.96 -9.55
CA ASP A 195 -13.26 13.35 -10.16
C ASP A 195 -12.92 12.26 -11.18
N LYS A 196 -11.63 11.88 -11.33
CA LYS A 196 -11.19 10.90 -12.34
C LYS A 196 -11.31 9.47 -11.89
N ILE A 197 -11.14 9.20 -10.60
CA ILE A 197 -11.19 7.86 -10.02
C ILE A 197 -12.06 7.92 -8.79
N ASN A 198 -13.24 7.29 -8.84
CA ASN A 198 -14.21 7.34 -7.76
C ASN A 198 -14.76 5.95 -7.41
N TYR A 199 -14.77 5.65 -6.12
CA TYR A 199 -15.49 4.50 -5.58
C TYR A 199 -16.22 4.92 -4.28
N PRO A 200 -17.52 4.63 -4.13
CA PRO A 200 -18.44 4.12 -5.18
C PRO A 200 -18.52 5.09 -6.38
N ALA A 201 -18.72 4.55 -7.60
CA ALA A 201 -18.64 5.29 -8.86
C ALA A 201 -19.36 6.63 -8.89
N HIS A 202 -20.49 6.72 -8.20
CA HIS A 202 -21.34 7.92 -8.13
C HIS A 202 -21.49 8.47 -6.71
N GLY A 203 -20.59 8.06 -5.78
CA GLY A 203 -20.58 8.44 -4.38
C GLY A 203 -21.51 7.60 -3.51
N LEU A 204 -21.19 7.50 -2.21
CA LEU A 204 -21.85 6.66 -1.22
C LEU A 204 -23.36 6.94 -1.12
N THR A 205 -23.77 8.20 -1.16
CA THR A 205 -25.21 8.55 -1.06
C THR A 205 -26.05 7.91 -2.16
N LYS A 206 -25.55 7.88 -3.41
CA LYS A 206 -26.28 7.25 -4.51
C LYS A 206 -26.24 5.74 -4.42
N ALA A 207 -25.11 5.17 -4.02
CA ALA A 207 -24.96 3.74 -3.82
C ALA A 207 -25.95 3.22 -2.76
N VAL A 208 -25.98 3.84 -1.58
CA VAL A 208 -26.88 3.45 -0.47
C VAL A 208 -28.37 3.64 -0.83
N LYS A 209 -28.71 4.68 -1.59
CA LYS A 209 -30.10 4.92 -2.02
C LYS A 209 -30.54 4.05 -3.19
N GLY A 210 -29.70 3.12 -3.66
CA GLY A 210 -30.02 2.24 -4.79
C GLY A 210 -30.22 2.99 -6.13
N LYS A 211 -29.60 4.17 -6.26
CA LYS A 211 -29.71 5.02 -7.47
C LYS A 211 -28.52 4.87 -8.43
N SER A 212 -27.68 3.86 -8.20
CA SER A 212 -26.54 3.54 -9.04
C SER A 212 -26.54 2.06 -9.37
N ASP A 213 -26.55 1.74 -10.66
CA ASP A 213 -26.40 0.37 -11.16
C ASP A 213 -24.92 -0.05 -11.22
N VAL A 214 -23.99 0.90 -11.03
CA VAL A 214 -22.55 0.66 -11.09
C VAL A 214 -22.00 0.45 -9.69
N GLN A 215 -21.69 -0.81 -9.37
CA GLN A 215 -21.06 -1.23 -8.11
C GLN A 215 -19.53 -1.14 -8.16
N ALA A 216 -18.95 -1.07 -9.37
CA ALA A 216 -17.51 -1.01 -9.59
C ALA A 216 -16.94 0.41 -9.47
N ILE A 217 -15.61 0.49 -9.40
CA ILE A 217 -14.88 1.76 -9.48
C ILE A 217 -15.11 2.43 -10.84
N ASN A 218 -15.27 3.75 -10.83
CA ASN A 218 -15.27 4.55 -12.03
C ASN A 218 -13.86 5.11 -12.27
N TRP A 219 -13.26 4.75 -13.41
CA TRP A 219 -11.94 5.24 -13.81
C TRP A 219 -12.03 5.97 -15.13
N LEU A 220 -11.95 7.29 -15.09
CA LEU A 220 -11.95 8.14 -16.31
C LEU A 220 -10.49 8.34 -16.79
N PRO A 221 -10.24 8.31 -18.10
CA PRO A 221 -8.90 8.51 -18.64
C PRO A 221 -8.28 9.86 -18.24
N PHE A 222 -6.99 9.83 -17.90
CA PHE A 222 -6.15 11.00 -17.72
C PHE A 222 -4.67 10.61 -17.94
N ASP A 223 -3.82 11.61 -18.19
CA ASP A 223 -2.39 11.36 -18.31
C ASP A 223 -1.73 11.20 -16.92
N GLY A 224 -1.35 9.98 -16.58
CA GLY A 224 -0.67 9.68 -15.31
C GLY A 224 0.75 10.28 -15.19
N ASN A 225 1.37 10.70 -16.31
CA ASN A 225 2.71 11.30 -16.30
C ASN A 225 2.75 12.67 -15.60
N VAL A 226 1.61 13.33 -15.44
CA VAL A 226 1.52 14.62 -14.72
C VAL A 226 2.02 14.54 -13.28
N ALA A 227 2.03 13.34 -12.68
CA ALA A 227 2.55 13.12 -11.33
C ALA A 227 4.09 13.03 -11.28
N LEU A 228 4.79 12.83 -12.39
CA LEU A 228 6.24 12.63 -12.39
C LEU A 228 7.04 13.91 -12.04
N PRO A 229 6.79 15.07 -12.65
CA PRO A 229 7.54 16.28 -12.28
C PRO A 229 7.44 16.66 -10.79
N PRO A 230 6.24 16.67 -10.15
CA PRO A 230 6.17 16.89 -8.71
C PRO A 230 6.81 15.77 -7.90
N THR A 231 6.79 14.52 -8.35
CA THR A 231 7.51 13.40 -7.72
C THR A 231 9.01 13.68 -7.65
N TYR A 232 9.63 14.03 -8.77
CA TYR A 232 11.08 14.32 -8.81
C TYR A 232 11.44 15.46 -7.87
N LYS A 233 10.76 16.59 -7.98
CA LYS A 233 10.97 17.73 -7.09
C LYS A 233 10.83 17.37 -5.61
N MET A 234 9.82 16.57 -5.28
CA MET A 234 9.54 16.17 -3.90
C MET A 234 10.63 15.24 -3.35
N ILE A 235 11.09 14.26 -4.13
CA ILE A 235 12.17 13.34 -3.75
C ILE A 235 13.48 14.11 -3.57
N ASP A 236 13.84 15.01 -4.51
CA ASP A 236 15.05 15.83 -4.42
C ASP A 236 15.04 16.66 -3.13
N GLN A 237 13.93 17.32 -2.82
CA GLN A 237 13.79 18.12 -1.62
C GLN A 237 13.84 17.27 -0.33
N LEU A 238 13.23 16.08 -0.35
CA LEU A 238 13.24 15.16 0.78
C LEU A 238 14.67 14.68 1.07
N LEU A 239 15.39 14.26 0.05
CA LEU A 239 16.77 13.81 0.18
C LEU A 239 17.70 14.95 0.67
N ALA A 240 17.64 16.10 0.00
CA ALA A 240 18.50 17.25 0.31
C ALA A 240 18.35 17.76 1.75
N ARG A 241 17.11 17.85 2.27
CA ARG A 241 16.89 18.34 3.63
C ARG A 241 17.33 17.36 4.73
N ASN A 242 17.55 16.08 4.35
CA ASN A 242 18.09 15.06 5.24
C ASN A 242 19.60 14.80 4.99
N GLY A 243 20.25 15.62 4.16
CA GLY A 243 21.68 15.47 3.86
C GLY A 243 22.01 14.21 3.05
N LEU A 244 21.02 13.67 2.35
CA LEU A 244 21.14 12.47 1.52
C LEU A 244 21.07 12.82 0.03
N SER A 245 21.53 11.90 -0.78
CA SER A 245 21.36 11.85 -2.23
C SER A 245 20.73 10.51 -2.64
N ILE A 246 20.31 10.38 -3.89
CA ILE A 246 19.76 9.11 -4.39
C ILE A 246 20.79 7.96 -4.33
N LYS A 247 22.08 8.26 -4.32
CA LYS A 247 23.14 7.25 -4.20
C LYS A 247 23.18 6.60 -2.82
N ASP A 248 22.72 7.33 -1.79
CA ASP A 248 22.65 6.86 -0.40
C ASP A 248 21.42 5.98 -0.13
N ILE A 249 20.56 5.80 -1.13
CA ILE A 249 19.40 4.90 -1.07
C ILE A 249 19.83 3.50 -1.49
N ASP A 250 19.55 2.52 -0.63
CA ASP A 250 19.91 1.11 -0.84
C ASP A 250 18.78 0.33 -1.51
N ALA A 251 17.53 0.70 -1.25
CA ALA A 251 16.36 0.07 -1.85
C ALA A 251 15.20 1.05 -2.08
N CYS A 252 14.42 0.79 -3.13
CA CYS A 252 13.23 1.55 -3.49
C CYS A 252 12.00 0.64 -3.45
N CYS A 253 11.07 0.92 -2.53
CA CYS A 253 9.79 0.25 -2.39
C CYS A 253 8.68 1.18 -2.90
N PHE A 254 8.46 1.18 -4.20
CA PHE A 254 7.50 2.06 -4.87
C PHE A 254 6.13 1.42 -5.02
N SER A 255 5.10 2.24 -5.21
CA SER A 255 3.76 1.77 -5.57
C SER A 255 3.82 0.86 -6.80
N GLN A 256 3.18 -0.30 -6.71
CA GLN A 256 3.19 -1.32 -7.76
C GLN A 256 2.07 -1.13 -8.81
N PHE A 257 1.48 0.06 -8.89
CA PHE A 257 0.37 0.32 -9.82
C PHE A 257 0.76 0.13 -11.29
N ALA A 258 1.93 0.62 -11.70
CA ALA A 258 2.43 0.49 -13.06
C ALA A 258 3.95 0.40 -13.09
N LEU A 259 4.50 -0.64 -13.71
CA LEU A 259 5.94 -0.80 -13.92
C LEU A 259 6.52 0.39 -14.68
N SER A 260 5.81 0.90 -15.68
CA SER A 260 6.26 2.05 -16.49
C SER A 260 6.56 3.29 -15.66
N ASN A 261 5.83 3.56 -14.58
CA ASN A 261 6.10 4.69 -13.69
C ASN A 261 7.38 4.45 -12.87
N ILE A 262 7.56 3.22 -12.37
CA ILE A 262 8.76 2.82 -11.65
C ILE A 262 9.99 2.99 -12.54
N LEU A 263 9.94 2.50 -13.79
CA LEU A 263 11.04 2.61 -14.75
C LEU A 263 11.37 4.07 -15.10
N LYS A 264 10.38 4.97 -15.20
CA LYS A 264 10.61 6.39 -15.43
C LYS A 264 11.30 7.07 -14.26
N ILE A 265 10.95 6.71 -13.00
CA ILE A 265 11.65 7.22 -11.81
C ILE A 265 13.05 6.64 -11.75
N GLN A 266 13.21 5.35 -12.02
CA GLN A 266 14.51 4.69 -12.11
C GLN A 266 15.43 5.35 -13.12
N ASP A 267 14.93 5.59 -14.34
CA ASP A 267 15.71 6.23 -15.42
C ASP A 267 16.09 7.67 -15.07
N HIS A 268 15.16 8.45 -14.52
CA HIS A 268 15.41 9.83 -14.11
C HIS A 268 16.56 9.96 -13.12
N TYR A 269 16.61 9.07 -12.13
CA TYR A 269 17.63 9.07 -11.08
C TYR A 269 18.82 8.16 -11.37
N GLN A 270 18.81 7.40 -12.47
CA GLN A 270 19.81 6.39 -12.80
C GLN A 270 20.02 5.39 -11.66
N ILE A 271 18.89 4.90 -11.08
CA ILE A 271 18.91 3.93 -9.98
C ILE A 271 19.25 2.56 -10.54
N ASP A 272 20.19 1.87 -9.90
CA ASP A 272 20.54 0.49 -10.25
C ASP A 272 19.31 -0.43 -10.13
N GLN A 273 19.11 -1.30 -11.11
CA GLN A 273 17.95 -2.22 -11.16
C GLN A 273 17.82 -3.07 -9.89
N GLU A 274 18.93 -3.42 -9.27
CA GLU A 274 18.97 -4.24 -8.05
C GLU A 274 18.35 -3.53 -6.85
N LYS A 275 18.35 -2.20 -6.83
CA LYS A 275 17.74 -1.38 -5.78
C LYS A 275 16.22 -1.23 -5.93
N ILE A 276 15.66 -1.51 -7.11
CA ILE A 276 14.22 -1.45 -7.36
C ILE A 276 13.57 -2.77 -6.94
N ILE A 277 12.74 -2.73 -5.91
CA ILE A 277 11.98 -3.91 -5.48
C ILE A 277 10.65 -3.92 -6.22
N TYR A 278 10.60 -4.72 -7.28
CA TYR A 278 9.38 -4.92 -8.08
C TYR A 278 8.75 -6.28 -7.76
N VAL A 279 7.45 -6.28 -7.50
CA VAL A 279 6.65 -7.46 -7.13
C VAL A 279 5.28 -7.45 -7.84
N GLY A 280 5.07 -6.47 -8.72
CA GLY A 280 3.82 -6.31 -9.44
C GLY A 280 3.56 -7.37 -10.51
N ASP A 281 4.58 -8.11 -10.93
CA ASP A 281 4.47 -9.30 -11.78
C ASP A 281 3.76 -10.47 -11.05
N THR A 282 4.00 -10.58 -9.76
CA THR A 282 3.50 -11.67 -8.92
C THR A 282 2.18 -11.34 -8.20
N TYR A 283 2.10 -10.13 -7.61
CA TYR A 283 0.97 -9.72 -6.78
C TYR A 283 -0.01 -8.79 -7.49
N ALA A 284 0.36 -8.29 -8.68
CA ALA A 284 -0.31 -7.19 -9.36
C ALA A 284 -0.39 -5.95 -8.46
N TYR A 285 -1.48 -5.18 -8.53
CA TYR A 285 -1.61 -3.98 -7.71
C TYR A 285 -2.53 -4.24 -6.51
N THR A 286 -1.97 -4.25 -5.34
CA THR A 286 -2.66 -4.56 -4.07
C THR A 286 -3.09 -3.31 -3.29
N GLY A 287 -3.20 -2.16 -3.97
CA GLY A 287 -3.64 -0.92 -3.34
C GLY A 287 -2.64 -0.38 -2.32
N THR A 288 -3.16 -0.05 -1.13
CA THR A 288 -2.42 0.59 -0.05
C THR A 288 -1.22 -0.22 0.45
N SER A 289 -1.29 -1.55 0.42
CA SER A 289 -0.25 -2.46 0.92
C SER A 289 0.94 -2.62 -0.04
N SER A 290 0.81 -2.21 -1.32
CA SER A 290 1.77 -2.57 -2.37
C SER A 290 3.23 -2.17 -2.11
N PRO A 291 3.60 -1.00 -1.56
CA PRO A 291 4.99 -0.67 -1.24
C PRO A 291 5.56 -1.52 -0.10
N PHE A 292 4.71 -1.94 0.83
CA PHE A 292 5.13 -2.77 1.97
C PHE A 292 5.22 -4.25 1.62
N ILE A 293 4.44 -4.74 0.65
CA ILE A 293 4.67 -6.06 0.05
C ILE A 293 6.03 -6.09 -0.67
N ALA A 294 6.40 -5.01 -1.37
CA ALA A 294 7.74 -4.88 -1.93
C ALA A 294 8.82 -4.90 -0.83
N LEU A 295 8.63 -4.18 0.28
CA LEU A 295 9.54 -4.23 1.43
C LEU A 295 9.67 -5.66 1.98
N TYR A 296 8.54 -6.36 2.19
CA TYR A 296 8.53 -7.74 2.69
C TYR A 296 9.33 -8.68 1.79
N GLU A 297 9.09 -8.65 0.49
CA GLU A 297 9.80 -9.52 -0.47
C GLU A 297 11.28 -9.10 -0.63
N GLY A 298 11.59 -7.80 -0.53
CA GLY A 298 12.96 -7.31 -0.48
C GLY A 298 13.75 -7.85 0.71
N ILE A 299 13.14 -7.86 1.90
CA ILE A 299 13.72 -8.43 3.12
C ILE A 299 13.87 -9.95 2.98
N LYS A 300 12.82 -10.63 2.58
CA LYS A 300 12.78 -12.10 2.42
C LYS A 300 13.82 -12.62 1.43
N SER A 301 14.04 -11.88 0.34
CA SER A 301 15.06 -12.22 -0.66
C SER A 301 16.50 -11.79 -0.27
N GLY A 302 16.67 -11.09 0.85
CA GLY A 302 17.96 -10.57 1.32
C GLY A 302 18.46 -9.35 0.52
N ARG A 303 17.63 -8.75 -0.33
CA ARG A 303 17.93 -7.51 -1.07
C ARG A 303 17.83 -6.29 -0.17
N ILE A 304 17.05 -6.35 0.91
CA ILE A 304 16.95 -5.31 1.94
C ILE A 304 17.44 -5.92 3.27
N LYS A 305 18.33 -5.21 3.94
CA LYS A 305 18.98 -5.63 5.18
C LYS A 305 18.85 -4.54 6.25
N ARG A 306 19.04 -4.91 7.51
CA ARG A 306 19.10 -3.94 8.60
C ARG A 306 20.22 -2.93 8.36
N GLY A 307 19.87 -1.65 8.49
CA GLY A 307 20.74 -0.51 8.22
C GLY A 307 20.55 0.13 6.85
N ASP A 308 19.87 -0.54 5.90
CA ASP A 308 19.64 -0.01 4.56
C ASP A 308 18.67 1.18 4.58
N ASN A 309 18.98 2.21 3.80
CA ASN A 309 18.10 3.35 3.54
C ASN A 309 17.09 2.98 2.46
N VAL A 310 15.82 2.95 2.82
CA VAL A 310 14.71 2.59 1.94
C VAL A 310 13.92 3.83 1.58
N LEU A 311 13.74 4.07 0.28
CA LEU A 311 12.85 5.10 -0.25
C LEU A 311 11.51 4.47 -0.63
N PHE A 312 10.45 4.91 0.04
CA PHE A 312 9.08 4.63 -0.36
C PHE A 312 8.54 5.75 -1.25
N TRP A 313 7.79 5.38 -2.26
CA TRP A 313 7.02 6.31 -3.08
C TRP A 313 5.67 5.72 -3.42
N THR A 314 4.63 6.51 -3.27
CA THR A 314 3.26 6.10 -3.60
C THR A 314 2.41 7.30 -4.03
N ILE A 315 1.33 7.01 -4.74
CA ILE A 315 0.37 8.01 -5.20
C ILE A 315 -1.05 7.51 -4.94
N GLY A 316 -1.82 8.30 -4.20
CA GLY A 316 -3.26 8.11 -4.01
C GLY A 316 -4.06 8.86 -5.06
N SER A 317 -5.25 8.35 -5.39
CA SER A 317 -6.13 8.96 -6.39
C SER A 317 -6.49 10.41 -6.04
N GLY A 318 -6.61 11.26 -7.06
CA GLY A 318 -7.11 12.61 -6.87
C GLY A 318 -6.21 13.78 -7.29
N PHE A 319 -4.91 13.89 -7.05
CA PHE A 319 -4.00 12.91 -6.45
C PHE A 319 -3.20 13.45 -5.25
N GLN A 320 -2.71 12.56 -4.41
CA GLN A 320 -1.70 12.87 -3.40
C GLN A 320 -0.50 11.94 -3.57
N ILE A 321 0.70 12.51 -3.70
CA ILE A 321 1.97 11.78 -3.76
C ILE A 321 2.60 11.83 -2.37
N VAL A 322 3.18 10.72 -1.96
CA VAL A 322 3.94 10.58 -0.71
C VAL A 322 5.26 9.92 -1.02
N ALA A 323 6.34 10.50 -0.51
CA ALA A 323 7.64 9.83 -0.41
C ALA A 323 8.07 9.79 1.05
N MET A 324 8.60 8.66 1.49
CA MET A 324 9.05 8.44 2.86
C MET A 324 10.45 7.82 2.84
N LEU A 325 11.33 8.35 3.68
CA LEU A 325 12.65 7.80 3.97
C LEU A 325 12.62 7.01 5.26
N TYR A 326 13.17 5.83 5.22
CA TYR A 326 13.23 4.91 6.34
C TYR A 326 14.56 4.17 6.36
N GLN A 327 15.23 4.10 7.48
CA GLN A 327 16.37 3.19 7.66
C GLN A 327 15.85 1.90 8.29
N TYR A 328 15.95 0.80 7.53
CA TYR A 328 15.39 -0.49 7.93
C TYR A 328 16.15 -1.19 9.06
#